data_c007e79989baac712773b476f5ebb91e
#
_entry.id   c007e79989baac712773b476f5ebb91e
#
_cell.length_a   1.000
_cell.length_b   1.000
_cell.length_c   1.000
_cell.angle_alpha   90.00
_cell.angle_beta   90.00
_cell.angle_gamma   90.00
#
_symmetry.space_group_name_H-M   'P 1'
#
loop_
_entity.id
_entity.type
_entity.pdbx_description
1 polymer ?
#
loop_
_entity_poly.entity_id
_entity_poly.type
_entity_poly.pdbx_seq_one_letter_code
_entity_poly.pdbx_strand_id
1 'polypeptide(L)'
;LSQAALEGRDILFDQNGKYNLVIRRMLETVYTDYQGNRADADFVNLEIYLKRVWFSNGIHHHYASDKFVPAFTPEFFRTALKNVDAAKLPLADGETVDTLCDRIFPVIFDPKVMSKRVNQADGEDLVLTSAANYYDGVTQQEAEEFYNALKNPADDQPVMFGMNSRLVKENGQVQEKVWKSGGLYGAAIDKIICWLEKAFEVAENEVQRAVIEKLIRFYKEGDLHTFDEYSI
;
A
#
# COMPACT_ATOMS: atom_id res chain seq x y z
N LEU A 1 -4.12 10.43 -18.06
CA LEU A 1 -3.32 10.49 -16.81
C LEU A 1 -4.14 10.19 -15.57
N SER A 2 -5.32 10.83 -15.37
CA SER A 2 -6.16 10.58 -14.19
C SER A 2 -6.59 9.11 -14.03
N GLN A 3 -6.89 8.41 -15.11
CA GLN A 3 -7.22 6.98 -15.08
C GLN A 3 -5.99 6.13 -14.67
N ALA A 4 -4.81 6.45 -15.19
CA ALA A 4 -3.57 5.80 -14.77
C ALA A 4 -3.33 5.94 -13.26
N ALA A 5 -3.56 7.14 -12.70
CA ALA A 5 -3.44 7.37 -11.26
C ALA A 5 -4.46 6.54 -10.44
N LEU A 6 -5.70 6.38 -10.94
CA LEU A 6 -6.72 5.57 -10.28
C LEU A 6 -6.35 4.07 -10.24
N GLU A 7 -5.74 3.54 -11.29
CA GLU A 7 -5.25 2.14 -11.31
C GLU A 7 -4.12 1.90 -10.28
N GLY A 8 -3.33 2.92 -9.96
CA GLY A 8 -2.27 2.87 -8.95
C GLY A 8 -2.75 3.01 -7.50
N ARG A 9 -4.03 3.31 -7.26
CA ARG A 9 -4.55 3.60 -5.91
C ARG A 9 -4.35 2.43 -4.93
N ASP A 10 -4.60 1.21 -5.36
CA ASP A 10 -4.45 0.03 -4.53
C ASP A 10 -2.99 -0.24 -4.16
N ILE A 11 -2.07 0.11 -5.05
CA ILE A 11 -0.63 0.04 -4.79
C ILE A 11 -0.26 0.93 -3.59
N LEU A 12 -0.74 2.19 -3.56
CA LEU A 12 -0.48 3.09 -2.45
C LEU A 12 -1.02 2.57 -1.11
N PHE A 13 -2.22 1.99 -1.11
CA PHE A 13 -2.78 1.38 0.10
C PHE A 13 -1.92 0.21 0.60
N ASP A 14 -1.48 -0.67 -0.29
CA ASP A 14 -0.64 -1.82 0.06
C ASP A 14 0.75 -1.40 0.54
N GLN A 15 1.37 -0.40 -0.09
CA GLN A 15 2.66 0.15 0.33
C GLN A 15 2.61 0.80 1.71
N ASN A 16 1.54 1.51 2.03
CA ASN A 16 1.38 2.19 3.31
C ASN A 16 1.13 1.24 4.49
N GLY A 17 0.75 -0.02 4.23
CA GLY A 17 0.60 -1.02 5.29
C GLY A 17 0.03 -2.34 4.78
N LYS A 18 0.62 -3.43 5.23
CA LYS A 18 0.35 -4.82 4.83
C LYS A 18 -1.15 -5.21 4.84
N TYR A 19 -1.96 -4.60 5.71
CA TYR A 19 -3.38 -4.94 5.86
C TYR A 19 -4.32 -3.84 5.36
N ASN A 20 -3.81 -2.74 4.84
CA ASN A 20 -4.62 -1.57 4.47
C ASN A 20 -5.67 -1.88 3.39
N LEU A 21 -5.35 -2.70 2.39
CA LEU A 21 -6.32 -3.10 1.36
C LEU A 21 -7.46 -3.93 1.94
N VAL A 22 -7.14 -4.88 2.82
CA VAL A 22 -8.12 -5.72 3.51
C VAL A 22 -9.02 -4.86 4.38
N ILE A 23 -8.45 -3.99 5.21
CA ILE A 23 -9.18 -3.10 6.11
C ILE A 23 -10.07 -2.15 5.32
N ARG A 24 -9.55 -1.52 4.26
CA ARG A 24 -10.35 -0.66 3.40
C ARG A 24 -11.56 -1.40 2.84
N ARG A 25 -11.38 -2.60 2.32
CA ARG A 25 -12.46 -3.38 1.73
C ARG A 25 -13.52 -3.78 2.76
N MET A 26 -13.11 -4.18 3.97
CA MET A 26 -14.03 -4.45 5.07
C MET A 26 -14.89 -3.22 5.40
N LEU A 27 -14.25 -2.04 5.55
CA LEU A 27 -14.93 -0.78 5.86
C LEU A 27 -15.88 -0.33 4.73
N GLU A 28 -15.41 -0.37 3.47
CA GLU A 28 -16.20 0.00 2.29
C GLU A 28 -17.42 -0.90 2.11
N THR A 29 -17.27 -2.22 2.33
CA THR A 29 -18.37 -3.17 2.22
C THR A 29 -19.43 -2.89 3.29
N VAL A 30 -19.03 -2.69 4.55
CA VAL A 30 -19.98 -2.32 5.60
C VAL A 30 -20.61 -0.96 5.29
N TYR A 31 -19.84 0.05 4.91
CA TYR A 31 -20.36 1.38 4.60
C TYR A 31 -21.43 1.34 3.48
N THR A 32 -21.21 0.51 2.46
CA THR A 32 -22.12 0.41 1.30
C THR A 32 -23.37 -0.43 1.61
N ASP A 33 -23.19 -1.58 2.25
CA ASP A 33 -24.21 -2.61 2.33
C ASP A 33 -24.96 -2.63 3.69
N TYR A 34 -24.58 -1.78 4.66
CA TYR A 34 -25.19 -1.73 5.98
C TYR A 34 -26.70 -1.46 5.93
N GLN A 35 -27.49 -2.36 6.49
CA GLN A 35 -28.95 -2.31 6.53
C GLN A 35 -29.52 -1.77 7.86
N GLY A 36 -28.67 -1.48 8.84
CA GLY A 36 -29.08 -0.96 10.14
C GLY A 36 -29.31 0.56 10.13
N ASN A 37 -29.45 1.13 11.30
CA ASN A 37 -29.63 2.56 11.47
C ASN A 37 -28.30 3.34 11.21
N ARG A 38 -28.24 4.05 10.10
CA ARG A 38 -27.05 4.85 9.74
C ARG A 38 -26.85 6.10 10.60
N ALA A 39 -27.82 6.47 11.42
CA ALA A 39 -27.67 7.51 12.43
C ALA A 39 -27.13 7.01 13.76
N ASP A 40 -26.90 5.70 13.89
CA ASP A 40 -26.25 5.11 15.05
C ASP A 40 -24.82 5.64 15.21
N ALA A 41 -24.42 5.89 16.47
CA ALA A 41 -23.13 6.49 16.77
C ALA A 41 -21.95 5.66 16.22
N ASP A 42 -22.02 4.34 16.30
CA ASP A 42 -20.98 3.45 15.79
C ASP A 42 -20.88 3.53 14.25
N PHE A 43 -22.03 3.59 13.54
CA PHE A 43 -21.99 3.73 12.07
C PHE A 43 -21.43 5.10 11.64
N VAL A 44 -21.82 6.19 12.31
CA VAL A 44 -21.28 7.54 12.04
C VAL A 44 -19.76 7.57 12.29
N ASN A 45 -19.29 6.93 13.37
CA ASN A 45 -17.87 6.84 13.67
C ASN A 45 -17.11 5.95 12.66
N LEU A 46 -17.73 4.88 12.13
CA LEU A 46 -17.18 4.07 11.05
C LEU A 46 -16.99 4.92 9.78
N GLU A 47 -18.00 5.71 9.41
CA GLU A 47 -17.91 6.61 8.25
C GLU A 47 -16.76 7.63 8.41
N ILE A 48 -16.61 8.23 9.59
CA ILE A 48 -15.50 9.16 9.89
C ILE A 48 -14.15 8.46 9.76
N TYR A 49 -14.03 7.24 10.32
CA TYR A 49 -12.80 6.46 10.23
C TYR A 49 -12.47 6.08 8.79
N LEU A 50 -13.45 5.62 8.02
CA LEU A 50 -13.28 5.28 6.60
C LEU A 50 -12.80 6.47 5.78
N LYS A 51 -13.37 7.67 6.00
CA LYS A 51 -12.92 8.91 5.34
C LYS A 51 -11.46 9.24 5.67
N ARG A 52 -11.01 9.02 6.93
CA ARG A 52 -9.60 9.18 7.31
C ARG A 52 -8.71 8.16 6.59
N VAL A 53 -9.14 6.90 6.52
CA VAL A 53 -8.44 5.82 5.82
C VAL A 53 -8.31 6.13 4.33
N TRP A 54 -9.36 6.64 3.69
CA TRP A 54 -9.29 7.07 2.29
C TRP A 54 -8.33 8.23 2.07
N PHE A 55 -8.40 9.24 2.92
CA PHE A 55 -7.54 10.42 2.80
C PHE A 55 -6.06 10.10 3.00
N SER A 56 -5.75 9.21 3.94
CA SER A 56 -4.36 8.86 4.29
C SER A 56 -3.81 7.66 3.53
N ASN A 57 -4.59 7.03 2.64
CA ASN A 57 -4.27 5.77 1.97
C ASN A 57 -3.89 4.65 2.95
N GLY A 58 -4.59 4.56 4.09
CA GLY A 58 -4.37 3.56 5.11
C GLY A 58 -4.78 4.01 6.51
N ILE A 59 -4.52 3.15 7.48
CA ILE A 59 -4.94 3.35 8.87
C ILE A 59 -4.01 4.26 9.70
N HIS A 60 -3.00 4.84 9.07
CA HIS A 60 -2.03 5.74 9.73
C HIS A 60 -2.14 7.15 9.16
N HIS A 61 -1.85 8.13 10.01
CA HIS A 61 -1.80 9.53 9.59
C HIS A 61 -0.69 9.74 8.55
N HIS A 62 -1.01 10.38 7.43
CA HIS A 62 -0.12 10.50 6.27
C HIS A 62 1.15 11.33 6.53
N TYR A 63 1.16 12.23 7.52
CA TYR A 63 2.37 12.98 7.95
C TYR A 63 2.97 12.43 9.25
N ALA A 64 2.16 12.30 10.31
CA ALA A 64 2.64 11.97 11.65
C ALA A 64 2.93 10.47 11.85
N SER A 65 2.58 9.60 10.91
CA SER A 65 2.75 8.15 10.96
C SER A 65 1.98 7.43 12.08
N ASP A 66 1.25 8.14 12.95
CA ASP A 66 0.46 7.57 14.03
C ASP A 66 -0.77 6.84 13.51
N LYS A 67 -1.09 5.71 14.14
CA LYS A 67 -2.28 4.96 13.81
C LYS A 67 -3.56 5.67 14.27
N PHE A 68 -4.58 5.67 13.41
CA PHE A 68 -5.94 6.07 13.80
C PHE A 68 -6.58 4.97 14.63
N VAL A 69 -7.06 5.31 15.81
CA VAL A 69 -7.91 4.43 16.61
C VAL A 69 -9.37 4.75 16.28
N PRO A 70 -10.18 3.75 15.87
CA PRO A 70 -11.59 3.99 15.59
C PRO A 70 -12.37 4.30 16.85
N ALA A 71 -13.44 5.11 16.73
CA ALA A 71 -14.37 5.40 17.82
C ALA A 71 -15.64 4.51 17.77
N PHE A 72 -15.77 3.60 16.77
CA PHE A 72 -16.78 2.56 16.77
C PHE A 72 -16.26 1.29 17.46
N THR A 73 -17.18 0.46 17.97
CA THR A 73 -16.82 -0.74 18.75
C THR A 73 -16.47 -1.94 17.87
N PRO A 74 -15.56 -2.83 18.34
CA PRO A 74 -15.29 -4.10 17.65
C PRO A 74 -16.54 -4.96 17.49
N GLU A 75 -17.44 -4.97 18.49
CA GLU A 75 -18.70 -5.72 18.51
C GLU A 75 -19.66 -5.25 17.41
N PHE A 76 -19.80 -3.93 17.27
CA PHE A 76 -20.57 -3.34 16.17
C PHE A 76 -20.01 -3.77 14.82
N PHE A 77 -18.69 -3.61 14.64
CA PHE A 77 -18.06 -3.89 13.33
C PHE A 77 -18.15 -5.38 12.97
N ARG A 78 -17.94 -6.30 13.93
CA ARG A 78 -18.12 -7.74 13.71
C ARG A 78 -19.56 -8.08 13.32
N THR A 79 -20.54 -7.49 14.01
CA THR A 79 -21.96 -7.69 13.71
C THR A 79 -22.31 -7.17 12.32
N ALA A 80 -21.82 -5.99 11.97
CA ALA A 80 -22.04 -5.40 10.64
C ALA A 80 -21.43 -6.27 9.53
N LEU A 81 -20.20 -6.77 9.71
CA LEU A 81 -19.53 -7.67 8.76
C LEU A 81 -20.26 -9.01 8.56
N LYS A 82 -20.91 -9.53 9.59
CA LYS A 82 -21.73 -10.76 9.47
C LYS A 82 -23.04 -10.56 8.70
N ASN A 83 -23.49 -9.31 8.59
CA ASN A 83 -24.76 -8.95 7.95
C ASN A 83 -24.61 -8.38 6.53
N VAL A 84 -23.39 -8.35 5.98
CA VAL A 84 -23.14 -8.00 4.58
C VAL A 84 -22.87 -9.24 3.73
N ASP A 85 -22.88 -9.07 2.41
CA ASP A 85 -22.56 -10.17 1.49
C ASP A 85 -21.08 -10.59 1.65
N ALA A 86 -20.87 -11.83 2.14
CA ALA A 86 -19.55 -12.40 2.36
C ALA A 86 -18.69 -12.46 1.08
N ALA A 87 -19.31 -12.57 -0.11
CA ALA A 87 -18.59 -12.57 -1.39
C ALA A 87 -17.89 -11.23 -1.69
N LYS A 88 -18.31 -10.15 -1.04
CA LYS A 88 -17.68 -8.82 -1.17
C LYS A 88 -16.54 -8.60 -0.18
N LEU A 89 -16.43 -9.45 0.84
CA LEU A 89 -15.38 -9.35 1.85
C LEU A 89 -14.05 -9.95 1.35
N PRO A 90 -12.92 -9.43 1.83
CA PRO A 90 -11.58 -9.90 1.43
C PRO A 90 -11.19 -11.17 2.20
N LEU A 91 -12.00 -12.21 2.08
CA LEU A 91 -11.74 -13.51 2.71
C LEU A 91 -10.64 -14.25 1.95
N ALA A 92 -9.69 -14.82 2.67
CA ALA A 92 -8.76 -15.78 2.13
C ALA A 92 -9.46 -17.15 1.88
N ASP A 93 -8.81 -18.03 1.12
CA ASP A 93 -9.34 -19.37 0.87
C ASP A 93 -9.64 -20.12 2.17
N GLY A 94 -10.90 -20.50 2.36
CA GLY A 94 -11.39 -21.17 3.57
C GLY A 94 -11.54 -20.27 4.81
N GLU A 95 -11.31 -18.96 4.69
CA GLU A 95 -11.51 -18.01 5.78
C GLU A 95 -13.00 -17.70 5.97
N THR A 96 -13.43 -17.59 7.23
CA THR A 96 -14.76 -17.13 7.62
C THR A 96 -14.71 -15.66 8.04
N VAL A 97 -15.87 -15.01 8.18
CA VAL A 97 -15.96 -13.63 8.70
C VAL A 97 -15.37 -13.54 10.12
N ASP A 98 -15.57 -14.56 10.95
CA ASP A 98 -15.02 -14.56 12.31
C ASP A 98 -13.49 -14.65 12.30
N THR A 99 -12.90 -15.55 11.51
CA THR A 99 -11.44 -15.68 11.41
C THR A 99 -10.81 -14.46 10.75
N LEU A 100 -11.46 -13.82 9.76
CA LEU A 100 -11.05 -12.53 9.23
C LEU A 100 -11.02 -11.45 10.33
N CYS A 101 -12.08 -11.36 11.14
CA CYS A 101 -12.13 -10.44 12.26
C CYS A 101 -11.00 -10.70 13.26
N ASP A 102 -10.79 -11.95 13.65
CA ASP A 102 -9.76 -12.32 14.64
C ASP A 102 -8.34 -11.96 14.14
N ARG A 103 -8.11 -12.06 12.85
CA ARG A 103 -6.84 -11.67 12.20
C ARG A 103 -6.65 -10.15 12.09
N ILE A 104 -7.71 -9.41 11.78
CA ILE A 104 -7.62 -7.99 11.43
C ILE A 104 -7.94 -7.04 12.58
N PHE A 105 -8.80 -7.42 13.53
CA PHE A 105 -9.21 -6.54 14.63
C PHE A 105 -8.07 -6.08 15.52
N PRO A 106 -7.06 -6.91 15.87
CA PRO A 106 -5.88 -6.40 16.58
C PRO A 106 -5.17 -5.27 15.82
N VAL A 107 -5.11 -5.34 14.49
CA VAL A 107 -4.51 -4.30 13.67
C VAL A 107 -5.32 -3.01 13.69
N ILE A 108 -6.66 -3.09 13.73
CA ILE A 108 -7.54 -1.91 13.73
C ILE A 108 -7.64 -1.30 15.14
N PHE A 109 -7.91 -2.12 16.16
CA PHE A 109 -8.37 -1.65 17.47
C PHE A 109 -7.28 -1.59 18.54
N ASP A 110 -6.21 -2.41 18.48
CA ASP A 110 -5.12 -2.34 19.46
C ASP A 110 -4.13 -1.23 19.06
N PRO A 111 -4.02 -0.15 19.84
CA PRO A 111 -3.11 0.95 19.51
C PRO A 111 -1.63 0.56 19.50
N LYS A 112 -1.26 -0.57 20.10
CA LYS A 112 0.12 -1.05 20.17
C LYS A 112 0.51 -1.89 18.95
N VAL A 113 -0.45 -2.53 18.29
CA VAL A 113 -0.21 -3.35 17.09
C VAL A 113 -0.04 -2.45 15.88
N MET A 114 1.12 -2.51 15.22
CA MET A 114 1.45 -1.64 14.07
C MET A 114 1.18 -0.16 14.39
N SER A 115 1.70 0.32 15.51
CA SER A 115 1.40 1.66 16.05
C SER A 115 1.86 2.80 15.17
N LYS A 116 2.91 2.60 14.37
CA LYS A 116 3.50 3.58 13.46
C LYS A 116 3.57 3.05 12.04
N ARG A 117 3.25 3.88 11.05
CA ARG A 117 3.51 3.57 9.65
C ARG A 117 5.01 3.44 9.39
N VAL A 118 5.78 4.41 9.87
CA VAL A 118 7.24 4.42 9.86
C VAL A 118 7.69 4.71 11.28
N ASN A 119 8.37 3.74 11.91
CA ASN A 119 8.99 3.93 13.21
C ASN A 119 10.37 4.57 13.04
N GLN A 120 10.71 5.51 13.94
CA GLN A 120 11.99 6.22 13.97
C GLN A 120 12.57 6.24 15.40
N ALA A 121 12.13 5.32 16.27
CA ALA A 121 12.60 5.25 17.65
C ALA A 121 14.02 4.67 17.72
N ASP A 122 14.87 5.29 18.53
CA ASP A 122 16.22 4.79 18.78
C ASP A 122 16.19 3.43 19.51
N GLY A 123 17.09 2.52 19.10
CA GLY A 123 17.29 1.23 19.76
C GLY A 123 16.29 0.14 19.37
N GLU A 124 15.41 0.40 18.39
CA GLU A 124 14.50 -0.59 17.81
C GLU A 124 14.92 -0.94 16.38
N ASP A 125 14.52 -2.12 15.90
CA ASP A 125 14.59 -2.46 14.48
C ASP A 125 13.50 -1.67 13.73
N LEU A 126 13.90 -0.64 13.00
CA LEU A 126 12.98 0.28 12.33
C LEU A 126 12.18 -0.39 11.21
N VAL A 127 12.70 -1.46 10.62
CA VAL A 127 12.02 -2.23 9.56
C VAL A 127 10.93 -3.11 10.15
N LEU A 128 11.24 -3.91 11.17
CA LEU A 128 10.30 -4.84 11.79
C LEU A 128 9.19 -4.14 12.57
N THR A 129 9.45 -2.94 13.09
CA THR A 129 8.51 -2.18 13.91
C THR A 129 7.66 -1.17 13.12
N SER A 130 7.93 -1.00 11.81
CA SER A 130 7.13 -0.19 10.90
C SER A 130 6.01 -0.99 10.25
N ALA A 131 4.83 -0.37 10.10
CA ALA A 131 3.69 -0.98 9.40
C ALA A 131 3.76 -0.87 7.88
N ALA A 132 4.63 0.00 7.34
CA ALA A 132 4.83 0.16 5.91
C ALA A 132 5.28 -1.15 5.25
N ASN A 133 4.74 -1.45 4.07
CA ASN A 133 4.87 -2.77 3.43
C ASN A 133 5.96 -2.78 2.35
N TYR A 134 7.13 -2.21 2.67
CA TYR A 134 8.31 -2.23 1.81
C TYR A 134 9.25 -3.40 2.11
N TYR A 135 9.03 -4.08 3.24
CA TYR A 135 9.84 -5.19 3.74
C TYR A 135 8.96 -6.34 4.18
N ASP A 136 9.34 -7.58 3.89
CA ASP A 136 8.63 -8.77 4.35
C ASP A 136 9.63 -9.83 4.81
N GLY A 137 9.63 -10.11 6.13
CA GLY A 137 10.55 -11.06 6.75
C GLY A 137 12.02 -10.62 6.82
N VAL A 138 12.30 -9.34 6.60
CA VAL A 138 13.65 -8.75 6.55
C VAL A 138 13.86 -7.87 7.77
N THR A 139 15.01 -7.96 8.42
CA THR A 139 15.45 -7.06 9.50
C THR A 139 16.06 -5.78 8.93
N GLN A 140 16.20 -4.74 9.76
CA GLN A 140 16.90 -3.52 9.38
C GLN A 140 18.34 -3.80 8.94
N GLN A 141 19.07 -4.62 9.69
CA GLN A 141 20.44 -4.98 9.35
C GLN A 141 20.53 -5.67 7.98
N GLU A 142 19.66 -6.63 7.70
CA GLU A 142 19.64 -7.33 6.41
C GLU A 142 19.31 -6.39 5.25
N ALA A 143 18.41 -5.44 5.46
CA ALA A 143 18.07 -4.43 4.45
C ALA A 143 19.27 -3.49 4.17
N GLU A 144 19.95 -3.04 5.23
CA GLU A 144 21.15 -2.19 5.11
C GLU A 144 22.30 -2.93 4.40
N GLU A 145 22.57 -4.18 4.76
CA GLU A 145 23.58 -5.00 4.11
C GLU A 145 23.26 -5.22 2.62
N PHE A 146 22.00 -5.54 2.29
CA PHE A 146 21.56 -5.75 0.92
C PHE A 146 21.77 -4.50 0.07
N TYR A 147 21.27 -3.34 0.48
CA TYR A 147 21.38 -2.11 -0.30
C TYR A 147 22.81 -1.54 -0.31
N ASN A 148 23.58 -1.72 0.75
CA ASN A 148 24.99 -1.31 0.75
C ASN A 148 25.84 -2.12 -0.25
N ALA A 149 25.51 -3.40 -0.46
CA ALA A 149 26.18 -4.23 -1.46
C ALA A 149 25.91 -3.79 -2.91
N LEU A 150 24.83 -3.07 -3.16
CA LEU A 150 24.48 -2.56 -4.50
C LEU A 150 25.16 -1.21 -4.81
N LYS A 151 25.65 -0.50 -3.79
CA LYS A 151 26.26 0.81 -3.96
C LYS A 151 27.63 0.70 -4.64
N ASN A 152 27.84 1.48 -5.68
CA ASN A 152 29.15 1.67 -6.32
C ASN A 152 29.73 3.04 -5.93
N PRO A 153 30.80 3.12 -5.12
CA PRO A 153 31.39 4.39 -4.71
C PRO A 153 31.95 5.24 -5.87
N ALA A 154 32.15 4.63 -7.04
CA ALA A 154 32.66 5.32 -8.24
C ALA A 154 31.52 5.83 -9.15
N ASP A 155 30.26 5.58 -8.77
CA ASP A 155 29.08 6.04 -9.50
C ASP A 155 28.82 7.52 -9.19
N ASP A 156 28.87 8.37 -10.20
CA ASP A 156 28.60 9.81 -10.10
C ASP A 156 27.10 10.16 -10.25
N GLN A 157 26.27 9.17 -10.56
CA GLN A 157 24.81 9.28 -10.68
C GLN A 157 24.08 8.16 -9.89
N PRO A 158 24.28 8.08 -8.56
CA PRO A 158 23.71 6.99 -7.78
C PRO A 158 22.19 7.08 -7.71
N VAL A 159 21.51 5.97 -7.96
CA VAL A 159 20.06 5.85 -7.84
C VAL A 159 19.61 5.59 -6.40
N MET A 160 18.36 5.93 -6.08
CA MET A 160 17.75 5.63 -4.79
C MET A 160 17.21 4.18 -4.77
N PHE A 161 18.04 3.23 -4.37
CA PHE A 161 17.65 1.83 -4.23
C PHE A 161 16.44 1.65 -3.30
N GLY A 162 15.57 0.67 -3.60
CA GLY A 162 14.38 0.34 -2.80
C GLY A 162 13.17 1.25 -3.04
N MET A 163 13.27 2.27 -3.90
CA MET A 163 12.19 3.21 -4.16
C MET A 163 10.98 2.54 -4.85
N ASN A 164 11.24 1.60 -5.75
CA ASN A 164 10.22 0.93 -6.56
C ASN A 164 10.18 -0.59 -6.35
N SER A 165 10.41 -1.04 -5.11
CA SER A 165 10.47 -2.46 -4.81
C SER A 165 9.97 -2.78 -3.41
N ARG A 166 9.76 -4.07 -3.15
CA ARG A 166 9.67 -4.64 -1.81
C ARG A 166 10.83 -5.60 -1.61
N LEU A 167 11.55 -5.44 -0.51
CA LEU A 167 12.58 -6.38 -0.10
C LEU A 167 11.93 -7.53 0.71
N VAL A 168 12.13 -8.75 0.26
CA VAL A 168 11.51 -9.94 0.86
C VAL A 168 12.58 -10.98 1.21
N LYS A 169 12.33 -11.75 2.27
CA LYS A 169 13.18 -12.89 2.63
C LYS A 169 12.45 -14.19 2.33
N GLU A 170 12.85 -14.86 1.26
CA GLU A 170 12.29 -16.13 0.82
C GLU A 170 13.37 -17.23 0.89
N ASN A 171 13.04 -18.36 1.52
CA ASN A 171 13.99 -19.47 1.70
C ASN A 171 15.33 -19.06 2.33
N GLY A 172 15.31 -18.09 3.24
CA GLY A 172 16.50 -17.58 3.92
C GLY A 172 17.33 -16.59 3.09
N GLN A 173 16.93 -16.25 1.87
CA GLN A 173 17.61 -15.29 1.01
C GLN A 173 16.81 -13.99 0.91
N VAL A 174 17.52 -12.87 1.02
CA VAL A 174 16.95 -11.53 0.81
C VAL A 174 16.97 -11.21 -0.68
N GLN A 175 15.83 -10.81 -1.23
CA GLN A 175 15.68 -10.48 -2.64
C GLN A 175 14.69 -9.33 -2.86
N GLU A 176 14.89 -8.61 -3.94
CA GLU A 176 14.05 -7.47 -4.32
C GLU A 176 12.93 -7.89 -5.27
N LYS A 177 11.69 -7.52 -4.95
CA LYS A 177 10.51 -7.67 -5.83
C LYS A 177 10.20 -6.29 -6.41
N VAL A 178 10.65 -6.07 -7.63
CA VAL A 178 10.51 -4.77 -8.31
C VAL A 178 9.08 -4.55 -8.81
N TRP A 179 8.59 -3.34 -8.67
CA TRP A 179 7.30 -2.87 -9.20
C TRP A 179 7.44 -2.55 -10.68
N LYS A 180 6.94 -3.44 -11.51
CA LYS A 180 6.97 -3.29 -12.97
C LYS A 180 5.99 -4.23 -13.63
N SER A 181 5.78 -4.07 -14.93
CA SER A 181 5.06 -5.04 -15.75
C SER A 181 5.66 -6.43 -15.57
N GLY A 182 4.82 -7.43 -15.29
CA GLY A 182 5.25 -8.80 -14.98
C GLY A 182 5.95 -8.98 -13.64
N GLY A 183 6.17 -7.91 -12.83
CA GLY A 183 6.72 -7.95 -11.48
C GLY A 183 5.68 -7.75 -10.39
N LEU A 184 6.10 -7.22 -9.24
CA LEU A 184 5.19 -6.87 -8.14
C LEU A 184 4.22 -5.79 -8.61
N TYR A 185 2.92 -5.96 -8.33
CA TYR A 185 1.82 -5.13 -8.84
C TYR A 185 1.63 -5.14 -10.37
N GLY A 186 2.22 -6.09 -11.09
CA GLY A 186 2.26 -6.13 -12.55
C GLY A 186 0.90 -5.89 -13.22
N ALA A 187 -0.16 -6.55 -12.76
CA ALA A 187 -1.51 -6.40 -13.33
C ALA A 187 -2.08 -4.96 -13.23
N ALA A 188 -1.80 -4.24 -12.14
CA ALA A 188 -2.19 -2.84 -12.00
C ALA A 188 -1.28 -1.94 -12.85
N ILE A 189 0.02 -2.23 -12.88
CA ILE A 189 1.00 -1.49 -13.67
C ILE A 189 0.69 -1.62 -15.18
N ASP A 190 0.29 -2.78 -15.67
CA ASP A 190 -0.11 -2.97 -17.07
C ASP A 190 -1.31 -2.09 -17.46
N LYS A 191 -2.25 -1.89 -16.54
CA LYS A 191 -3.35 -0.94 -16.75
C LYS A 191 -2.87 0.51 -16.74
N ILE A 192 -1.95 0.86 -15.85
CA ILE A 192 -1.31 2.19 -15.83
C ILE A 192 -0.63 2.45 -17.16
N ILE A 193 0.17 1.51 -17.68
CA ILE A 193 0.84 1.59 -18.98
C ILE A 193 -0.18 1.80 -20.10
N CYS A 194 -1.27 1.04 -20.14
CA CYS A 194 -2.31 1.18 -21.14
C CYS A 194 -2.91 2.62 -21.18
N TRP A 195 -3.14 3.24 -20.02
CA TRP A 195 -3.61 4.62 -19.96
C TRP A 195 -2.54 5.65 -20.30
N LEU A 196 -1.28 5.38 -20.00
CA LEU A 196 -0.15 6.24 -20.39
C LEU A 196 0.09 6.18 -21.89
N GLU A 197 -0.03 5.02 -22.54
CA GLU A 197 0.06 4.87 -24.01
C GLU A 197 -1.03 5.71 -24.72
N LYS A 198 -2.26 5.71 -24.21
CA LYS A 198 -3.31 6.60 -24.71
C LYS A 198 -3.01 8.09 -24.48
N ALA A 199 -2.37 8.43 -23.34
CA ALA A 199 -1.97 9.80 -23.08
C ALA A 199 -0.83 10.25 -24.02
N PHE A 200 0.09 9.35 -24.36
CA PHE A 200 1.17 9.58 -25.31
C PHE A 200 0.64 9.96 -26.70
N GLU A 201 -0.42 9.30 -27.17
CA GLU A 201 -1.04 9.61 -28.48
C GLU A 201 -1.63 11.01 -28.56
N VAL A 202 -2.08 11.59 -27.44
CA VAL A 202 -2.74 12.91 -27.36
C VAL A 202 -1.88 13.97 -26.66
N ALA A 203 -0.58 13.74 -26.55
CA ALA A 203 0.35 14.68 -25.95
C ALA A 203 0.36 16.01 -26.75
N GLU A 204 0.34 17.13 -26.04
CA GLU A 204 0.24 18.47 -26.63
C GLU A 204 1.50 18.89 -27.39
N ASN A 205 2.66 18.35 -27.02
CA ASN A 205 3.95 18.67 -27.62
C ASN A 205 4.96 17.54 -27.43
N GLU A 206 6.10 17.63 -28.12
CA GLU A 206 7.16 16.60 -28.09
C GLU A 206 7.80 16.45 -26.70
N VAL A 207 7.90 17.51 -25.89
CA VAL A 207 8.46 17.43 -24.54
C VAL A 207 7.55 16.59 -23.65
N GLN A 208 6.25 16.86 -23.66
CA GLN A 208 5.27 16.07 -22.90
C GLN A 208 5.25 14.60 -23.37
N ARG A 209 5.35 14.37 -24.68
CA ARG A 209 5.43 13.03 -25.27
C ARG A 209 6.64 12.27 -24.75
N ALA A 210 7.84 12.88 -24.76
CA ALA A 210 9.06 12.28 -24.28
C ALA A 210 9.00 11.92 -22.78
N VAL A 211 8.38 12.79 -21.96
CA VAL A 211 8.19 12.52 -20.54
C VAL A 211 7.27 11.31 -20.31
N ILE A 212 6.16 11.22 -21.05
CA ILE A 212 5.23 10.07 -20.94
C ILE A 212 5.91 8.78 -21.40
N GLU A 213 6.71 8.83 -22.47
CA GLU A 213 7.48 7.68 -22.98
C GLU A 213 8.47 7.14 -21.93
N LYS A 214 9.25 8.03 -21.29
CA LYS A 214 10.16 7.65 -20.21
C LYS A 214 9.41 6.99 -19.05
N LEU A 215 8.25 7.51 -18.66
CA LEU A 215 7.43 6.93 -17.60
C LEU A 215 6.89 5.55 -17.99
N ILE A 216 6.44 5.36 -19.23
CA ILE A 216 6.04 4.05 -19.75
C ILE A 216 7.21 3.06 -19.69
N ARG A 217 8.40 3.49 -20.12
CA ARG A 217 9.61 2.66 -20.08
C ARG A 217 9.96 2.27 -18.64
N PHE A 218 9.93 3.21 -17.71
CA PHE A 218 10.14 2.94 -16.29
C PHE A 218 9.18 1.87 -15.76
N TYR A 219 7.88 1.97 -16.03
CA TYR A 219 6.91 0.96 -15.58
C TYR A 219 7.08 -0.41 -16.25
N LYS A 220 7.61 -0.45 -17.48
CA LYS A 220 7.92 -1.72 -18.18
C LYS A 220 9.19 -2.39 -17.62
N GLU A 221 10.23 -1.63 -17.38
CA GLU A 221 11.57 -2.14 -17.04
C GLU A 221 11.84 -2.16 -15.52
N GLY A 222 11.28 -1.20 -14.78
CA GLY A 222 11.55 -1.00 -13.36
C GLY A 222 12.94 -0.41 -13.07
N ASP A 223 13.60 0.18 -14.09
CA ASP A 223 14.93 0.74 -13.99
C ASP A 223 14.91 2.13 -13.35
N LEU A 224 15.69 2.32 -12.28
CA LEU A 224 15.73 3.56 -11.51
C LEU A 224 16.43 4.70 -12.25
N HIS A 225 17.42 4.43 -13.11
CA HIS A 225 18.02 5.48 -13.96
C HIS A 225 16.99 6.06 -14.94
N THR A 226 16.13 5.21 -15.51
CA THR A 226 15.01 5.67 -16.34
C THR A 226 14.02 6.54 -15.54
N PHE A 227 13.80 6.24 -14.24
CA PHE A 227 12.99 7.09 -13.38
C PHE A 227 13.63 8.45 -13.12
N ASP A 228 14.93 8.49 -12.87
CA ASP A 228 15.67 9.74 -12.68
C ASP A 228 15.63 10.60 -13.96
N GLU A 229 15.83 10.01 -15.15
CA GLU A 229 15.66 10.70 -16.44
C GLU A 229 14.25 11.28 -16.65
N TYR A 230 13.22 10.61 -16.10
CA TYR A 230 11.83 11.10 -16.12
C TYR A 230 11.62 12.27 -15.17
N SER A 231 12.30 12.26 -14.01
CA SER A 231 12.09 13.21 -12.90
C SER A 231 12.79 14.55 -13.09
N ILE A 232 13.76 14.63 -14.00
CA ILE A 232 14.52 15.82 -14.35
C ILE A 232 13.84 16.53 -15.54
#